data_cad59df73b33ed7341f4cedede9bb4f3
#
_entry.id   cad59df73b33ed7341f4cedede9bb4f3
#
_cell.length_a   1.000
_cell.length_b   1.000
_cell.length_c   1.000
_cell.angle_alpha   90.00
_cell.angle_beta   90.00
_cell.angle_gamma   90.00
#
_symmetry.space_group_name_H-M   'P 1'
#
loop_
_entity.id
_entity.type
_entity.pdbx_description
1 polymer ?
#
loop_
_entity_poly.entity_id
_entity_poly.type
_entity_poly.pdbx_seq_one_letter_code
_entity_poly.pdbx_strand_id
1 'polypeptide(L)'
;MRAVVITKHGPPSVLKVRDRPDPPPPSAGQVRVAVRAAGVNFADHLARVGLYPDAPKLPSVVGYEVAGTIEAVGNGVDPARVGERVLAGTHFGGYAEIVNVDANDTVALPDSMSFEQGAAVPVNYTTAWAALHGYGSLRAGEHVLVHAAAGGVGIAAIQLAKAAGAVVHGTASPGKHDQLTKLGVDRAIDYRRDGWWKGLGPYDIVLDALGGTSFRRSLSLLRPGGRLVAYGMSSLQQGEKRSLRRAAPQLLAMLRGFSLLTQMNDSKTVIGLNMLRLWDDRGTLEPWIGPLSTALSDGTAAPVVHAAVPFANAPEAHRILAARENVGKVVLVP
;
A
#
# COMPACT_ATOMS: atom_id res chain seq x y z
N MET A 1 -24.94 9.97 3.76
CA MET A 1 -23.49 10.19 3.85
C MET A 1 -22.91 10.68 2.55
N ARG A 2 -21.84 11.48 2.57
CA ARG A 2 -21.07 11.83 1.37
C ARG A 2 -20.04 10.74 1.04
N ALA A 3 -19.80 10.52 -0.24
CA ALA A 3 -18.76 9.62 -0.71
C ALA A 3 -18.11 10.13 -2.01
N VAL A 4 -16.83 9.81 -2.22
CA VAL A 4 -16.13 10.09 -3.48
C VAL A 4 -16.34 8.92 -4.43
N VAL A 5 -17.07 9.18 -5.51
CA VAL A 5 -17.53 8.17 -6.47
C VAL A 5 -16.72 8.27 -7.76
N ILE A 6 -16.22 7.14 -8.25
CA ILE A 6 -15.75 7.00 -9.63
C ILE A 6 -16.99 6.82 -10.52
N THR A 7 -17.30 7.83 -11.32
CA THR A 7 -18.51 7.81 -12.16
C THR A 7 -18.31 7.08 -13.50
N LYS A 8 -17.06 7.12 -14.01
CA LYS A 8 -16.59 6.43 -15.22
C LYS A 8 -15.09 6.31 -15.21
N HIS A 9 -14.50 5.43 -15.99
CA HIS A 9 -13.05 5.39 -16.14
C HIS A 9 -12.53 6.66 -16.82
N GLY A 10 -11.37 7.19 -16.33
CA GLY A 10 -10.84 8.40 -16.93
C GLY A 10 -9.82 9.16 -16.06
N PRO A 11 -9.60 10.46 -16.37
CA PRO A 11 -8.70 11.35 -15.62
C PRO A 11 -9.23 11.60 -14.19
N PRO A 12 -8.45 12.21 -13.29
CA PRO A 12 -8.86 12.47 -11.91
C PRO A 12 -10.22 13.18 -11.77
N SER A 13 -10.58 14.01 -12.73
CA SER A 13 -11.86 14.76 -12.75
C SER A 13 -13.13 13.89 -12.79
N VAL A 14 -13.00 12.57 -13.00
CA VAL A 14 -14.16 11.65 -12.92
C VAL A 14 -14.55 11.30 -11.47
N LEU A 15 -13.67 11.58 -10.51
CA LEU A 15 -13.99 11.49 -9.09
C LEU A 15 -14.95 12.61 -8.71
N LYS A 16 -16.08 12.26 -8.13
CA LYS A 16 -17.11 13.22 -7.73
C LYS A 16 -17.62 12.91 -6.33
N VAL A 17 -17.74 13.90 -5.50
CA VAL A 17 -18.49 13.77 -4.24
C VAL A 17 -19.96 13.64 -4.57
N ARG A 18 -20.62 12.68 -3.94
CA ARG A 18 -22.05 12.39 -4.10
C ARG A 18 -22.65 12.03 -2.75
N ASP A 19 -23.88 12.46 -2.55
CA ASP A 19 -24.71 11.94 -1.47
C ASP A 19 -25.15 10.52 -1.81
N ARG A 20 -25.05 9.66 -0.81
CA ARG A 20 -25.46 8.25 -0.87
C ARG A 20 -26.20 7.88 0.40
N PRO A 21 -27.10 6.88 0.35
CA PRO A 21 -27.66 6.31 1.58
C PRO A 21 -26.53 5.87 2.51
N ASP A 22 -26.76 6.00 3.80
CA ASP A 22 -25.87 5.39 4.79
C ASP A 22 -25.88 3.88 4.64
N PRO A 23 -24.79 3.18 4.96
CA PRO A 23 -24.80 1.73 4.98
C PRO A 23 -25.84 1.23 5.99
N PRO A 24 -26.40 0.01 5.83
CA PRO A 24 -27.31 -0.59 6.82
C PRO A 24 -26.60 -0.70 8.17
N PRO A 25 -27.32 -0.89 9.29
CA PRO A 25 -26.70 -1.19 10.58
C PRO A 25 -25.65 -2.29 10.46
N PRO A 26 -24.54 -2.25 11.24
CA PRO A 26 -23.48 -3.25 11.16
C PRO A 26 -24.05 -4.64 11.45
N SER A 27 -23.67 -5.61 10.61
CA SER A 27 -24.03 -7.01 10.78
C SER A 27 -23.29 -7.64 11.96
N ALA A 28 -23.63 -8.90 12.33
CA ALA A 28 -22.90 -9.62 13.37
C ALA A 28 -21.40 -9.68 13.05
N GLY A 29 -20.56 -9.41 14.04
CA GLY A 29 -19.09 -9.34 13.91
C GLY A 29 -18.55 -8.06 13.27
N GLN A 30 -19.42 -7.12 12.86
CA GLN A 30 -19.01 -5.86 12.23
C GLN A 30 -19.05 -4.67 13.20
N VAL A 31 -18.28 -3.66 12.87
CA VAL A 31 -18.35 -2.32 13.46
C VAL A 31 -18.64 -1.29 12.37
N ARG A 32 -19.35 -0.23 12.75
CA ARG A 32 -19.52 0.96 11.92
C ARG A 32 -18.50 2.00 12.32
N VAL A 33 -17.74 2.48 11.35
CA VAL A 33 -16.73 3.51 11.56
C VAL A 33 -17.19 4.82 10.93
N ALA A 34 -17.26 5.88 11.75
CA ALA A 34 -17.33 7.26 11.28
C ALA A 34 -15.92 7.64 10.79
N VAL A 35 -15.74 7.73 9.49
CA VAL A 35 -14.45 7.94 8.85
C VAL A 35 -13.96 9.37 9.06
N ARG A 36 -12.73 9.51 9.51
CA ARG A 36 -12.03 10.79 9.68
C ARG A 36 -10.92 10.97 8.65
N ALA A 37 -10.37 9.87 8.13
CA ALA A 37 -9.42 9.86 7.03
C ALA A 37 -9.48 8.54 6.28
N ALA A 38 -9.25 8.57 4.96
CA ALA A 38 -9.17 7.41 4.07
C ALA A 38 -7.86 7.44 3.27
N GLY A 39 -7.12 6.34 3.24
CA GLY A 39 -5.85 6.25 2.53
C GLY A 39 -6.03 6.13 1.01
N VAL A 40 -5.22 6.87 0.25
CA VAL A 40 -5.20 6.77 -1.23
C VAL A 40 -4.09 5.82 -1.67
N ASN A 41 -4.45 4.81 -2.46
CA ASN A 41 -3.56 3.76 -2.93
C ASN A 41 -3.39 3.78 -4.46
N PHE A 42 -2.28 3.19 -4.95
CA PHE A 42 -2.07 3.07 -6.39
C PHE A 42 -3.12 2.15 -7.05
N ALA A 43 -3.67 1.19 -6.30
CA ALA A 43 -4.80 0.35 -6.73
C ALA A 43 -6.05 1.19 -7.04
N ASP A 44 -6.35 2.22 -6.24
CA ASP A 44 -7.47 3.14 -6.49
C ASP A 44 -7.26 3.95 -7.78
N HIS A 45 -6.00 4.34 -8.04
CA HIS A 45 -5.64 4.99 -9.31
C HIS A 45 -5.85 4.03 -10.49
N LEU A 46 -5.42 2.77 -10.39
CA LEU A 46 -5.63 1.75 -11.42
C LEU A 46 -7.13 1.45 -11.61
N ALA A 47 -7.91 1.38 -10.54
CA ALA A 47 -9.37 1.22 -10.59
C ALA A 47 -10.02 2.37 -11.35
N ARG A 48 -9.63 3.61 -11.05
CA ARG A 48 -10.14 4.80 -11.73
C ARG A 48 -9.86 4.80 -13.24
N VAL A 49 -8.70 4.32 -13.67
CA VAL A 49 -8.36 4.26 -15.11
C VAL A 49 -8.80 2.97 -15.80
N GLY A 50 -9.45 2.04 -15.07
CA GLY A 50 -9.96 0.77 -15.60
C GLY A 50 -8.88 -0.27 -15.90
N LEU A 51 -7.80 -0.28 -15.10
CA LEU A 51 -6.69 -1.24 -15.19
C LEU A 51 -6.57 -2.15 -13.97
N TYR A 52 -7.50 -2.06 -13.02
CA TYR A 52 -7.52 -2.91 -11.82
C TYR A 52 -8.64 -3.95 -11.96
N PRO A 53 -8.29 -5.25 -12.13
CA PRO A 53 -9.30 -6.29 -12.43
C PRO A 53 -10.33 -6.50 -11.32
N ASP A 54 -9.91 -6.30 -10.06
CA ASP A 54 -10.76 -6.53 -8.89
C ASP A 54 -11.60 -5.30 -8.53
N ALA A 55 -11.53 -4.21 -9.31
CA ALA A 55 -12.31 -3.00 -9.05
C ALA A 55 -13.82 -3.25 -9.15
N PRO A 56 -14.64 -2.67 -8.25
CA PRO A 56 -16.09 -2.80 -8.33
C PRO A 56 -16.63 -2.12 -9.60
N LYS A 57 -17.79 -2.62 -10.07
CA LYS A 57 -18.48 -2.05 -11.23
C LYS A 57 -18.85 -0.59 -11.00
N LEU A 58 -18.68 0.23 -12.05
CA LEU A 58 -19.02 1.65 -12.00
C LEU A 58 -20.55 1.90 -12.05
N PRO A 59 -21.07 2.95 -11.39
CA PRO A 59 -20.36 3.87 -10.53
C PRO A 59 -20.01 3.24 -9.18
N SER A 60 -18.79 3.50 -8.65
CA SER A 60 -18.30 2.83 -7.44
C SER A 60 -17.53 3.77 -6.53
N VAL A 61 -17.49 3.42 -5.25
CA VAL A 61 -16.62 4.00 -4.22
C VAL A 61 -15.46 3.04 -4.02
N VAL A 62 -14.24 3.53 -4.15
CA VAL A 62 -13.02 2.77 -3.88
C VAL A 62 -12.43 3.15 -2.52
N GLY A 63 -11.19 2.78 -2.25
CA GLY A 63 -10.52 2.97 -0.97
C GLY A 63 -10.47 1.68 -0.18
N TYR A 64 -9.28 1.33 0.29
CA TYR A 64 -8.99 0.05 0.96
C TYR A 64 -8.73 0.19 2.44
N GLU A 65 -8.69 1.42 2.95
CA GLU A 65 -8.33 1.69 4.33
C GLU A 65 -8.88 3.01 4.83
N VAL A 66 -9.22 3.02 6.10
CA VAL A 66 -9.74 4.19 6.80
C VAL A 66 -9.15 4.29 8.21
N ALA A 67 -9.26 5.47 8.80
CA ALA A 67 -9.19 5.66 10.23
C ALA A 67 -10.35 6.53 10.68
N GLY A 68 -10.89 6.25 11.85
CA GLY A 68 -12.08 6.94 12.37
C GLY A 68 -12.43 6.49 13.76
N THR A 69 -13.69 6.71 14.13
CA THR A 69 -14.25 6.34 15.44
C THR A 69 -15.38 5.34 15.24
N ILE A 70 -15.41 4.29 16.03
CA ILE A 70 -16.52 3.33 16.03
C ILE A 70 -17.76 4.04 16.57
N GLU A 71 -18.84 4.11 15.80
CA GLU A 71 -20.11 4.72 16.20
C GLU A 71 -21.23 3.71 16.51
N ALA A 72 -21.08 2.47 16.00
CA ALA A 72 -22.00 1.38 16.30
C ALA A 72 -21.30 0.03 16.13
N VAL A 73 -21.81 -0.99 16.82
CA VAL A 73 -21.33 -2.37 16.75
C VAL A 73 -22.46 -3.32 16.41
N GLY A 74 -22.16 -4.38 15.66
CA GLY A 74 -23.07 -5.47 15.38
C GLY A 74 -23.08 -6.54 16.49
N ASN A 75 -24.00 -7.47 16.39
CA ASN A 75 -24.10 -8.58 17.34
C ASN A 75 -22.76 -9.33 17.45
N GLY A 76 -22.39 -9.72 18.68
CA GLY A 76 -21.14 -10.45 18.96
C GLY A 76 -19.89 -9.58 19.07
N VAL A 77 -19.99 -8.26 18.90
CA VAL A 77 -18.92 -7.30 19.18
C VAL A 77 -19.20 -6.61 20.52
N ASP A 78 -18.15 -6.41 21.31
CA ASP A 78 -18.25 -5.72 22.60
C ASP A 78 -18.79 -4.28 22.43
N PRO A 79 -19.92 -3.93 23.05
CA PRO A 79 -20.48 -2.58 22.99
C PRO A 79 -19.55 -1.48 23.54
N ALA A 80 -18.62 -1.83 24.41
CA ALA A 80 -17.63 -0.89 24.96
C ALA A 80 -16.68 -0.31 23.89
N ARG A 81 -16.61 -0.94 22.72
CA ARG A 81 -15.83 -0.42 21.55
C ARG A 81 -16.43 0.83 20.92
N VAL A 82 -17.69 1.18 21.21
CA VAL A 82 -18.27 2.44 20.71
C VAL A 82 -17.48 3.62 21.29
N GLY A 83 -17.02 4.52 20.43
CA GLY A 83 -16.13 5.63 20.78
C GLY A 83 -14.64 5.32 20.61
N GLU A 84 -14.27 4.05 20.37
CA GLU A 84 -12.88 3.66 20.13
C GLU A 84 -12.36 4.31 18.84
N ARG A 85 -11.16 4.88 18.91
CA ARG A 85 -10.41 5.35 17.73
C ARG A 85 -9.74 4.15 17.07
N VAL A 86 -10.00 3.95 15.78
CA VAL A 86 -9.49 2.77 15.07
C VAL A 86 -8.91 3.14 13.70
N LEU A 87 -7.99 2.31 13.25
CA LEU A 87 -7.66 2.14 11.85
C LEU A 87 -8.24 0.82 11.35
N ALA A 88 -8.65 0.76 10.09
CA ALA A 88 -9.33 -0.41 9.55
C ALA A 88 -9.00 -0.63 8.07
N GLY A 89 -8.92 -1.91 7.68
CA GLY A 89 -9.00 -2.31 6.29
C GLY A 89 -10.43 -2.25 5.77
N THR A 90 -10.61 -1.92 4.50
CA THR A 90 -11.87 -2.04 3.77
C THR A 90 -11.63 -2.75 2.45
N HIS A 91 -12.52 -3.67 2.03
CA HIS A 91 -12.37 -4.32 0.72
C HIS A 91 -12.51 -3.30 -0.42
N PHE A 92 -13.42 -2.35 -0.25
CA PHE A 92 -13.66 -1.17 -1.05
C PHE A 92 -14.54 -0.23 -0.21
N GLY A 93 -14.86 0.95 -0.74
CA GLY A 93 -15.81 1.85 -0.09
C GLY A 93 -15.20 2.80 0.93
N GLY A 94 -13.89 2.76 1.16
CA GLY A 94 -13.22 3.60 2.15
C GLY A 94 -13.33 5.11 1.88
N TYR A 95 -13.62 5.53 0.64
CA TYR A 95 -13.80 6.94 0.31
C TYR A 95 -15.22 7.43 0.64
N ALA A 96 -15.70 7.16 1.84
CA ALA A 96 -17.01 7.52 2.34
C ALA A 96 -16.92 8.02 3.78
N GLU A 97 -17.91 8.78 4.25
CA GLU A 97 -17.97 9.28 5.62
C GLU A 97 -18.25 8.16 6.63
N ILE A 98 -18.89 7.07 6.19
CA ILE A 98 -19.29 5.96 7.05
C ILE A 98 -19.00 4.65 6.31
N VAL A 99 -18.39 3.69 7.00
CA VAL A 99 -18.17 2.33 6.50
C VAL A 99 -18.50 1.29 7.58
N ASN A 100 -19.00 0.13 7.16
CA ASN A 100 -19.05 -1.06 8.00
C ASN A 100 -17.87 -1.96 7.66
N VAL A 101 -17.13 -2.42 8.66
CA VAL A 101 -15.97 -3.31 8.51
C VAL A 101 -16.04 -4.46 9.49
N ASP A 102 -15.35 -5.56 9.25
CA ASP A 102 -15.20 -6.63 10.22
C ASP A 102 -14.43 -6.10 11.44
N ALA A 103 -14.88 -6.45 12.62
CA ALA A 103 -14.25 -6.01 13.87
C ALA A 103 -12.80 -6.52 14.00
N ASN A 104 -12.48 -7.70 13.41
CA ASN A 104 -11.13 -8.26 13.39
C ASN A 104 -10.18 -7.55 12.41
N ASP A 105 -10.72 -6.78 11.47
CA ASP A 105 -9.94 -5.99 10.52
C ASP A 105 -9.67 -4.57 11.01
N THR A 106 -9.92 -4.33 12.32
CA THR A 106 -9.66 -3.06 13.00
C THR A 106 -8.54 -3.21 14.02
N VAL A 107 -7.75 -2.17 14.17
CA VAL A 107 -6.75 -2.02 15.24
C VAL A 107 -6.97 -0.69 15.94
N ALA A 108 -6.85 -0.69 17.28
CA ALA A 108 -6.91 0.55 18.05
C ALA A 108 -5.86 1.55 17.58
N LEU A 109 -6.28 2.78 17.31
CA LEU A 109 -5.39 3.86 16.92
C LEU A 109 -4.84 4.54 18.19
N PRO A 110 -3.51 4.51 18.41
CA PRO A 110 -2.90 5.18 19.57
C PRO A 110 -3.28 6.66 19.65
N ASP A 111 -3.46 7.18 20.87
CA ASP A 111 -3.82 8.60 21.06
C ASP A 111 -2.76 9.57 20.53
N SER A 112 -1.52 9.14 20.49
CA SER A 112 -0.40 9.90 19.91
C SER A 112 -0.45 10.04 18.39
N MET A 113 -1.29 9.25 17.70
CA MET A 113 -1.40 9.26 16.25
C MET A 113 -2.67 10.01 15.78
N SER A 114 -2.54 10.80 14.72
CA SER A 114 -3.70 11.39 14.06
C SER A 114 -4.47 10.37 13.23
N PHE A 115 -5.71 10.66 12.85
CA PHE A 115 -6.49 9.80 11.95
C PHE A 115 -5.86 9.69 10.56
N GLU A 116 -5.20 10.76 10.09
CA GLU A 116 -4.49 10.76 8.81
C GLU A 116 -3.30 9.78 8.86
N GLN A 117 -2.58 9.73 9.96
CA GLN A 117 -1.52 8.74 10.19
C GLN A 117 -2.13 7.33 10.29
N GLY A 118 -3.24 7.17 11.00
CA GLY A 118 -3.97 5.90 11.08
C GLY A 118 -4.39 5.37 9.71
N ALA A 119 -4.95 6.24 8.86
CA ALA A 119 -5.34 5.87 7.48
C ALA A 119 -4.15 5.58 6.54
N ALA A 120 -2.92 5.80 6.98
CA ALA A 120 -1.71 5.44 6.24
C ALA A 120 -1.16 4.05 6.61
N VAL A 121 -1.77 3.35 7.56
CA VAL A 121 -1.26 2.08 8.12
C VAL A 121 -1.78 0.84 7.39
N PRO A 122 -3.10 0.58 7.30
CA PRO A 122 -3.61 -0.75 6.98
C PRO A 122 -3.00 -1.34 5.70
N VAL A 123 -3.09 -0.67 4.56
CA VAL A 123 -2.55 -1.20 3.30
C VAL A 123 -1.03 -1.18 3.28
N ASN A 124 -0.41 -0.10 3.73
CA ASN A 124 1.04 0.06 3.58
C ASN A 124 1.81 -0.90 4.48
N TYR A 125 1.46 -0.94 5.76
CA TYR A 125 2.21 -1.73 6.73
C TYR A 125 1.85 -3.22 6.65
N THR A 126 0.60 -3.60 6.36
CA THR A 126 0.27 -5.01 6.14
C THR A 126 1.01 -5.57 4.91
N THR A 127 1.08 -4.78 3.81
CA THR A 127 1.85 -5.16 2.63
C THR A 127 3.34 -5.30 2.94
N ALA A 128 3.91 -4.32 3.64
CA ALA A 128 5.33 -4.34 4.00
C ALA A 128 5.65 -5.49 4.96
N TRP A 129 4.79 -5.73 5.97
CA TRP A 129 4.94 -6.82 6.92
C TRP A 129 4.84 -8.18 6.24
N ALA A 130 3.82 -8.38 5.40
CA ALA A 130 3.68 -9.61 4.61
C ALA A 130 4.87 -9.85 3.70
N ALA A 131 5.37 -8.78 3.03
CA ALA A 131 6.51 -8.85 2.13
C ALA A 131 7.82 -9.20 2.83
N LEU A 132 8.06 -8.65 4.02
CA LEU A 132 9.31 -8.82 4.76
C LEU A 132 9.26 -10.07 5.67
N HIS A 133 8.24 -10.17 6.52
CA HIS A 133 8.16 -11.18 7.57
C HIS A 133 7.29 -12.37 7.16
N GLY A 134 6.10 -12.12 6.63
CA GLY A 134 5.16 -13.17 6.30
C GLY A 134 5.67 -14.13 5.22
N TYR A 135 6.16 -13.61 4.12
CA TYR A 135 6.61 -14.41 2.96
C TYR A 135 8.09 -14.24 2.65
N GLY A 136 8.68 -13.06 2.93
CA GLY A 136 10.09 -12.78 2.69
C GLY A 136 11.03 -13.41 3.71
N SER A 137 10.54 -13.81 4.90
CA SER A 137 11.33 -14.42 5.99
C SER A 137 12.61 -13.63 6.28
N LEU A 138 12.49 -12.31 6.44
CA LEU A 138 13.61 -11.40 6.71
C LEU A 138 14.34 -11.80 7.99
N ARG A 139 15.68 -11.75 7.95
CA ARG A 139 16.57 -12.02 9.08
C ARG A 139 17.45 -10.79 9.37
N ALA A 140 17.85 -10.63 10.62
CA ALA A 140 18.79 -9.59 11.00
C ALA A 140 20.11 -9.70 10.20
N GLY A 141 20.65 -8.54 9.80
CA GLY A 141 21.86 -8.46 8.98
C GLY A 141 21.64 -8.67 7.48
N GLU A 142 20.46 -9.08 7.02
CA GLU A 142 20.18 -9.21 5.58
C GLU A 142 20.12 -7.84 4.88
N HIS A 143 20.50 -7.82 3.61
CA HIS A 143 20.47 -6.64 2.75
C HIS A 143 19.15 -6.59 1.97
N VAL A 144 18.40 -5.53 2.15
CA VAL A 144 17.09 -5.31 1.53
C VAL A 144 17.16 -4.15 0.54
N LEU A 145 16.70 -4.35 -0.69
CA LEU A 145 16.48 -3.28 -1.66
C LEU A 145 14.98 -2.97 -1.73
N VAL A 146 14.60 -1.72 -1.50
CA VAL A 146 13.21 -1.26 -1.60
C VAL A 146 13.05 -0.35 -2.80
N HIS A 147 12.29 -0.78 -3.80
CA HIS A 147 11.88 0.08 -4.91
C HIS A 147 10.74 1.01 -4.48
N ALA A 148 10.68 2.21 -5.10
CA ALA A 148 9.72 3.25 -4.72
C ALA A 148 9.76 3.55 -3.21
N ALA A 149 10.96 3.61 -2.64
CA ALA A 149 11.24 3.68 -1.21
C ALA A 149 10.55 4.85 -0.49
N ALA A 150 10.30 5.97 -1.19
CA ALA A 150 9.60 7.13 -0.64
C ALA A 150 8.06 7.02 -0.71
N GLY A 151 7.50 5.94 -1.23
CA GLY A 151 6.05 5.69 -1.22
C GLY A 151 5.58 5.11 0.12
N GLY A 152 4.26 5.00 0.32
CA GLY A 152 3.69 4.52 1.58
C GLY A 152 4.21 3.15 2.01
N VAL A 153 4.12 2.13 1.13
CA VAL A 153 4.66 0.78 1.41
C VAL A 153 6.18 0.81 1.54
N GLY A 154 6.87 1.66 0.75
CA GLY A 154 8.33 1.79 0.83
C GLY A 154 8.80 2.28 2.19
N ILE A 155 8.15 3.31 2.74
CA ILE A 155 8.46 3.84 4.08
C ILE A 155 8.17 2.81 5.16
N ALA A 156 7.01 2.14 5.09
CA ALA A 156 6.68 1.07 6.03
C ALA A 156 7.72 -0.06 5.98
N ALA A 157 8.14 -0.48 4.78
CA ALA A 157 9.15 -1.51 4.60
C ALA A 157 10.53 -1.09 5.17
N ILE A 158 10.93 0.17 4.99
CA ILE A 158 12.17 0.69 5.58
C ILE A 158 12.12 0.57 7.11
N GLN A 159 11.05 1.07 7.73
CA GLN A 159 10.91 1.08 9.18
C GLN A 159 10.90 -0.34 9.75
N LEU A 160 10.09 -1.25 9.19
CA LEU A 160 10.02 -2.64 9.65
C LEU A 160 11.33 -3.40 9.40
N ALA A 161 12.00 -3.19 8.26
CA ALA A 161 13.27 -3.84 7.97
C ALA A 161 14.39 -3.32 8.89
N LYS A 162 14.46 -2.01 9.15
CA LYS A 162 15.42 -1.43 10.10
C LYS A 162 15.19 -1.93 11.52
N ALA A 163 13.95 -2.02 11.97
CA ALA A 163 13.61 -2.60 13.27
C ALA A 163 14.03 -4.06 13.40
N ALA A 164 14.00 -4.82 12.29
CA ALA A 164 14.49 -6.19 12.23
C ALA A 164 16.02 -6.31 12.10
N GLY A 165 16.76 -5.19 12.12
CA GLY A 165 18.22 -5.18 12.03
C GLY A 165 18.78 -5.37 10.62
N ALA A 166 18.01 -5.10 9.57
CA ALA A 166 18.45 -5.21 8.19
C ALA A 166 19.26 -3.99 7.73
N VAL A 167 20.08 -4.19 6.70
CA VAL A 167 20.71 -3.13 5.91
C VAL A 167 19.76 -2.79 4.76
N VAL A 168 19.29 -1.54 4.70
CA VAL A 168 18.24 -1.13 3.77
C VAL A 168 18.76 -0.13 2.74
N HIS A 169 18.66 -0.48 1.47
CA HIS A 169 18.86 0.43 0.34
C HIS A 169 17.52 0.79 -0.27
N GLY A 170 17.34 2.06 -0.68
CA GLY A 170 16.07 2.53 -1.22
C GLY A 170 16.22 3.28 -2.54
N THR A 171 15.40 2.96 -3.56
CA THR A 171 15.39 3.73 -4.81
C THR A 171 14.35 4.84 -4.76
N ALA A 172 14.79 6.07 -5.03
CA ALA A 172 13.93 7.24 -5.12
C ALA A 172 14.51 8.29 -6.09
N SER A 173 13.74 9.35 -6.38
CA SER A 173 14.29 10.53 -7.05
C SER A 173 15.18 11.34 -6.07
N PRO A 174 16.20 12.07 -6.56
CA PRO A 174 17.17 12.77 -5.72
C PRO A 174 16.55 13.68 -4.67
N GLY A 175 15.52 14.45 -5.02
CA GLY A 175 14.84 15.35 -4.07
C GLY A 175 14.15 14.67 -2.87
N LYS A 176 14.14 13.32 -2.80
CA LYS A 176 13.58 12.55 -1.69
C LYS A 176 14.66 11.84 -0.86
N HIS A 177 15.92 11.93 -1.23
CA HIS A 177 17.01 11.18 -0.60
C HIS A 177 17.22 11.59 0.86
N ASP A 178 17.19 12.89 1.17
CA ASP A 178 17.36 13.39 2.54
C ASP A 178 16.30 12.84 3.50
N GLN A 179 15.05 12.73 3.00
CA GLN A 179 13.96 12.14 3.79
C GLN A 179 14.16 10.63 4.01
N LEU A 180 14.63 9.90 2.99
CA LEU A 180 14.95 8.48 3.13
C LEU A 180 16.08 8.25 4.14
N THR A 181 17.12 9.10 4.12
CA THR A 181 18.21 9.04 5.10
C THR A 181 17.71 9.27 6.52
N LYS A 182 16.81 10.25 6.72
CA LYS A 182 16.16 10.49 8.02
C LYS A 182 15.31 9.31 8.50
N LEU A 183 14.76 8.52 7.59
CA LEU A 183 14.02 7.28 7.88
C LEU A 183 14.92 6.06 8.12
N GLY A 184 16.24 6.24 8.10
CA GLY A 184 17.22 5.19 8.41
C GLY A 184 17.65 4.34 7.22
N VAL A 185 17.41 4.78 5.98
CA VAL A 185 17.95 4.11 4.78
C VAL A 185 19.47 4.24 4.76
N ASP A 186 20.17 3.10 4.67
CA ASP A 186 21.63 3.07 4.66
C ASP A 186 22.20 3.61 3.33
N ARG A 187 21.46 3.47 2.23
CA ARG A 187 21.82 4.04 0.92
C ARG A 187 20.59 4.41 0.11
N ALA A 188 20.43 5.70 -0.19
CA ALA A 188 19.45 6.19 -1.16
C ALA A 188 20.05 6.13 -2.58
N ILE A 189 19.30 5.58 -3.54
CA ILE A 189 19.75 5.31 -4.91
C ILE A 189 18.88 6.08 -5.89
N ASP A 190 19.52 6.92 -6.73
CA ASP A 190 18.82 7.64 -7.80
C ASP A 190 18.56 6.71 -9.00
N TYR A 191 17.31 6.28 -9.14
CA TYR A 191 16.87 5.40 -10.22
C TYR A 191 16.80 6.10 -11.61
N ARG A 192 17.00 7.42 -11.68
CA ARG A 192 16.97 8.20 -12.93
C ARG A 192 18.31 8.13 -13.68
N ARG A 193 19.40 7.77 -12.99
CA ARG A 193 20.71 7.62 -13.60
C ARG A 193 20.75 6.40 -14.50
N ASP A 194 21.31 6.54 -15.69
CA ASP A 194 21.52 5.39 -16.58
C ASP A 194 22.42 4.35 -15.91
N GLY A 195 21.98 3.08 -15.99
CA GLY A 195 22.73 1.99 -15.37
C GLY A 195 22.80 2.04 -13.84
N TRP A 196 21.88 2.73 -13.16
CA TRP A 196 21.85 2.92 -11.71
C TRP A 196 21.97 1.60 -10.89
N TRP A 197 21.58 0.49 -11.49
CA TRP A 197 21.62 -0.85 -10.86
C TRP A 197 22.97 -1.55 -11.00
N LYS A 198 23.87 -1.06 -11.90
CA LYS A 198 25.18 -1.67 -12.12
C LYS A 198 26.05 -1.49 -10.86
N GLY A 199 26.66 -2.59 -10.41
CA GLY A 199 27.49 -2.60 -9.21
C GLY A 199 26.72 -2.51 -7.88
N LEU A 200 25.38 -2.67 -7.91
CA LEU A 200 24.58 -2.84 -6.70
C LEU A 200 24.45 -4.32 -6.34
N GLY A 201 24.16 -4.58 -5.07
CA GLY A 201 23.96 -5.91 -4.51
C GLY A 201 25.27 -6.59 -4.11
N PRO A 202 25.25 -7.91 -3.84
CA PRO A 202 24.04 -8.72 -3.90
C PRO A 202 23.08 -8.44 -2.71
N TYR A 203 21.77 -8.58 -2.97
CA TYR A 203 20.72 -8.43 -1.96
C TYR A 203 20.12 -9.77 -1.55
N ASP A 204 19.64 -9.84 -0.31
CA ASP A 204 18.86 -10.97 0.21
C ASP A 204 17.40 -10.87 -0.18
N ILE A 205 16.84 -9.64 -0.08
CA ILE A 205 15.45 -9.35 -0.46
C ILE A 205 15.41 -8.13 -1.37
N VAL A 206 14.59 -8.21 -2.42
CA VAL A 206 14.20 -7.03 -3.22
C VAL A 206 12.68 -6.90 -3.18
N LEU A 207 12.19 -5.76 -2.70
CA LEU A 207 10.78 -5.40 -2.72
C LEU A 207 10.48 -4.57 -3.97
N ASP A 208 9.65 -5.08 -4.88
CA ASP A 208 9.40 -4.46 -6.18
C ASP A 208 7.91 -4.14 -6.41
N ALA A 209 7.57 -2.84 -6.35
CA ALA A 209 6.27 -2.28 -6.66
C ALA A 209 6.12 -1.83 -8.13
N LEU A 210 7.19 -1.97 -8.94
CA LEU A 210 7.23 -1.34 -10.27
C LEU A 210 6.69 -2.26 -11.36
N GLY A 211 7.09 -3.53 -11.33
CA GLY A 211 6.71 -4.48 -12.38
C GLY A 211 7.46 -4.28 -13.70
N GLY A 212 7.01 -4.97 -14.75
CA GLY A 212 7.60 -4.88 -16.07
C GLY A 212 9.05 -5.32 -16.10
N THR A 213 9.91 -4.52 -16.75
CA THR A 213 11.34 -4.79 -16.83
C THR A 213 12.07 -4.72 -15.49
N SER A 214 11.46 -4.09 -14.48
CA SER A 214 12.03 -4.00 -13.12
C SER A 214 12.23 -5.37 -12.50
N PHE A 215 11.27 -6.28 -12.63
CA PHE A 215 11.36 -7.61 -12.04
C PHE A 215 12.61 -8.39 -12.45
N ARG A 216 12.97 -8.38 -13.75
CA ARG A 216 14.21 -9.01 -14.23
C ARG A 216 15.46 -8.37 -13.63
N ARG A 217 15.46 -7.06 -13.54
CA ARG A 217 16.56 -6.30 -12.94
C ARG A 217 16.67 -6.65 -11.44
N SER A 218 15.57 -6.66 -10.73
CA SER A 218 15.52 -7.02 -9.32
C SER A 218 16.06 -8.43 -9.08
N LEU A 219 15.68 -9.41 -9.91
CA LEU A 219 16.23 -10.77 -9.86
C LEU A 219 17.76 -10.80 -10.10
N SER A 220 18.28 -9.98 -11.00
CA SER A 220 19.72 -9.94 -11.26
C SER A 220 20.55 -9.39 -10.10
N LEU A 221 19.91 -8.64 -9.19
CA LEU A 221 20.53 -8.06 -8.01
C LEU A 221 20.52 -8.98 -6.79
N LEU A 222 19.80 -10.10 -6.85
CA LEU A 222 19.73 -11.06 -5.75
C LEU A 222 20.95 -11.99 -5.76
N ARG A 223 21.42 -12.36 -4.54
CA ARG A 223 22.34 -13.48 -4.34
C ARG A 223 21.62 -14.82 -4.45
N PRO A 224 22.34 -15.96 -4.56
CA PRO A 224 21.73 -17.26 -4.33
C PRO A 224 21.06 -17.33 -2.95
N GLY A 225 19.86 -17.90 -2.86
CA GLY A 225 19.00 -17.87 -1.68
C GLY A 225 18.19 -16.58 -1.53
N GLY A 226 18.38 -15.58 -2.41
CA GLY A 226 17.65 -14.31 -2.35
C GLY A 226 16.21 -14.40 -2.85
N ARG A 227 15.38 -13.45 -2.41
CA ARG A 227 13.92 -13.41 -2.65
C ARG A 227 13.50 -12.10 -3.29
N LEU A 228 12.85 -12.18 -4.46
CA LEU A 228 12.11 -11.06 -5.05
C LEU A 228 10.66 -11.11 -4.55
N VAL A 229 10.21 -10.06 -3.89
CA VAL A 229 8.79 -9.88 -3.54
C VAL A 229 8.17 -8.85 -4.50
N ALA A 230 7.33 -9.34 -5.41
CA ALA A 230 6.64 -8.56 -6.43
C ALA A 230 5.22 -8.25 -5.94
N TYR A 231 4.93 -6.99 -5.57
CA TYR A 231 3.64 -6.60 -4.99
C TYR A 231 2.95 -5.45 -5.73
N GLY A 232 3.49 -5.02 -6.85
CA GLY A 232 2.90 -3.92 -7.61
C GLY A 232 3.31 -3.89 -9.07
N MET A 233 2.60 -3.06 -9.83
CA MET A 233 2.80 -2.88 -11.27
C MET A 233 2.74 -1.40 -11.65
N SER A 234 3.36 -0.52 -10.86
CA SER A 234 3.25 0.93 -11.04
C SER A 234 3.90 1.45 -12.33
N SER A 235 4.72 0.65 -13.01
CA SER A 235 5.26 0.98 -14.34
C SER A 235 4.24 0.85 -15.47
N LEU A 236 3.14 0.10 -15.28
CA LEU A 236 2.09 -0.06 -16.29
C LEU A 236 1.33 1.24 -16.54
N GLN A 237 1.30 2.12 -15.56
CA GLN A 237 0.57 3.37 -15.62
C GLN A 237 1.45 4.53 -15.16
N GLN A 238 1.67 5.48 -16.06
CA GLN A 238 2.35 6.74 -15.78
C GLN A 238 1.47 7.90 -16.24
N GLY A 239 1.26 8.87 -15.32
CA GLY A 239 0.38 10.00 -15.56
C GLY A 239 -1.11 9.67 -15.36
N GLU A 240 -1.98 10.59 -15.75
CA GLU A 240 -3.40 10.61 -15.38
C GLU A 240 -4.31 9.76 -16.27
N LYS A 241 -3.89 9.46 -17.49
CA LYS A 241 -4.70 8.78 -18.52
C LYS A 241 -4.13 7.41 -18.85
N ARG A 242 -5.01 6.46 -19.12
CA ARG A 242 -4.66 5.11 -19.59
C ARG A 242 -3.83 5.18 -20.87
N SER A 243 -2.73 4.43 -20.95
CA SER A 243 -1.89 4.30 -22.14
C SER A 243 -1.55 2.83 -22.39
N LEU A 244 -2.29 2.18 -23.28
CA LEU A 244 -2.04 0.79 -23.68
C LEU A 244 -0.67 0.64 -24.39
N ARG A 245 -0.23 1.65 -25.14
CA ARG A 245 1.07 1.64 -25.81
C ARG A 245 2.24 1.55 -24.82
N ARG A 246 2.10 2.11 -23.61
CA ARG A 246 3.09 2.03 -22.55
C ARG A 246 2.94 0.77 -21.69
N ALA A 247 1.73 0.31 -21.47
CA ALA A 247 1.47 -0.89 -20.67
C ALA A 247 1.89 -2.18 -21.38
N ALA A 248 1.62 -2.31 -22.68
CA ALA A 248 1.87 -3.53 -23.45
C ALA A 248 3.32 -4.05 -23.39
N PRO A 249 4.37 -3.23 -23.63
CA PRO A 249 5.75 -3.72 -23.53
C PRO A 249 6.13 -4.13 -22.10
N GLN A 250 5.57 -3.49 -21.06
CA GLN A 250 5.82 -3.87 -19.68
C GLN A 250 5.15 -5.21 -19.33
N LEU A 251 3.90 -5.42 -19.79
CA LEU A 251 3.22 -6.71 -19.64
C LEU A 251 3.97 -7.82 -20.35
N LEU A 252 4.42 -7.59 -21.58
CA LEU A 252 5.22 -8.57 -22.35
C LEU A 252 6.54 -8.90 -21.64
N ALA A 253 7.19 -7.91 -21.04
CA ALA A 253 8.41 -8.10 -20.25
C ALA A 253 8.16 -8.97 -19.01
N MET A 254 6.98 -8.86 -18.39
CA MET A 254 6.58 -9.71 -17.25
C MET A 254 6.34 -11.16 -17.68
N LEU A 255 5.64 -11.38 -18.79
CA LEU A 255 5.35 -12.73 -19.31
C LEU A 255 6.61 -13.50 -19.71
N ARG A 256 7.66 -12.82 -20.19
CA ARG A 256 8.93 -13.41 -20.61
C ARG A 256 9.98 -13.47 -19.50
N GLY A 257 9.66 -13.04 -18.30
CA GLY A 257 10.66 -12.74 -17.25
C GLY A 257 11.04 -13.92 -16.36
N PHE A 258 10.22 -14.96 -16.29
CA PHE A 258 10.37 -15.99 -15.27
C PHE A 258 10.43 -17.37 -15.88
N SER A 259 11.51 -18.11 -15.60
CA SER A 259 11.65 -19.52 -15.89
C SER A 259 11.98 -20.27 -14.61
N LEU A 260 11.22 -21.29 -14.28
CA LEU A 260 11.48 -22.12 -13.09
C LEU A 260 12.87 -22.75 -13.13
N LEU A 261 13.32 -23.19 -14.31
CA LEU A 261 14.67 -23.73 -14.49
C LEU A 261 15.75 -22.70 -14.14
N THR A 262 15.58 -21.44 -14.57
CA THR A 262 16.52 -20.37 -14.20
C THR A 262 16.51 -20.14 -12.69
N GLN A 263 15.33 -20.11 -12.05
CA GLN A 263 15.25 -19.93 -10.60
C GLN A 263 15.94 -21.08 -9.85
N MET A 264 15.77 -22.32 -10.31
CA MET A 264 16.44 -23.50 -9.72
C MET A 264 17.97 -23.38 -9.88
N ASN A 265 18.46 -23.06 -11.07
CA ASN A 265 19.91 -22.93 -11.32
C ASN A 265 20.55 -21.81 -10.50
N ASP A 266 19.84 -20.68 -10.35
CA ASP A 266 20.33 -19.50 -9.61
C ASP A 266 20.04 -19.60 -8.11
N SER A 267 19.25 -20.59 -7.66
CA SER A 267 18.74 -20.69 -6.27
C SER A 267 18.05 -19.43 -5.80
N LYS A 268 17.13 -18.86 -6.60
CA LYS A 268 16.40 -17.62 -6.29
C LYS A 268 14.91 -17.87 -6.15
N THR A 269 14.24 -17.09 -5.31
CA THR A 269 12.80 -17.19 -5.08
C THR A 269 12.09 -15.97 -5.68
N VAL A 270 10.92 -16.19 -6.26
CA VAL A 270 9.99 -15.14 -6.68
C VAL A 270 8.68 -15.32 -5.93
N ILE A 271 8.27 -14.29 -5.24
CA ILE A 271 7.06 -14.23 -4.42
C ILE A 271 6.13 -13.19 -5.05
N GLY A 272 4.99 -13.62 -5.58
CA GLY A 272 3.90 -12.72 -5.97
C GLY A 272 3.04 -12.40 -4.76
N LEU A 273 2.85 -11.12 -4.43
CA LEU A 273 2.08 -10.70 -3.27
C LEU A 273 0.90 -9.84 -3.71
N ASN A 274 -0.32 -10.32 -3.46
CA ASN A 274 -1.56 -9.54 -3.60
C ASN A 274 -2.35 -9.65 -2.30
N MET A 275 -2.32 -8.58 -1.50
CA MET A 275 -2.95 -8.55 -0.18
C MET A 275 -4.46 -8.76 -0.25
N LEU A 276 -5.14 -8.28 -1.29
CA LEU A 276 -6.58 -8.49 -1.45
C LEU A 276 -6.91 -9.98 -1.58
N ARG A 277 -6.12 -10.74 -2.38
CA ARG A 277 -6.32 -12.20 -2.52
C ARG A 277 -6.03 -12.97 -1.24
N LEU A 278 -5.03 -12.53 -0.49
CA LEU A 278 -4.71 -13.13 0.81
C LEU A 278 -5.82 -12.86 1.83
N TRP A 279 -6.36 -11.64 1.80
CA TRP A 279 -7.50 -11.25 2.65
C TRP A 279 -8.75 -12.06 2.29
N ASP A 280 -9.09 -12.14 0.99
CA ASP A 280 -10.24 -12.94 0.51
C ASP A 280 -10.12 -14.42 0.95
N ASP A 281 -8.91 -15.02 0.86
CA ASP A 281 -8.66 -16.42 1.26
C ASP A 281 -8.81 -16.64 2.77
N ARG A 282 -8.33 -15.69 3.58
CA ARG A 282 -8.38 -15.77 5.05
C ARG A 282 -9.68 -15.28 5.66
N GLY A 283 -10.44 -14.47 4.93
CA GLY A 283 -11.62 -13.78 5.43
C GLY A 283 -11.31 -12.62 6.39
N THR A 284 -10.05 -12.35 6.69
CA THR A 284 -9.60 -11.29 7.60
C THR A 284 -8.18 -10.82 7.28
N LEU A 285 -7.87 -9.57 7.63
CA LEU A 285 -6.50 -9.01 7.61
C LEU A 285 -5.71 -9.31 8.89
N GLU A 286 -6.33 -9.89 9.90
CA GLU A 286 -5.73 -10.10 11.22
C GLU A 286 -4.30 -10.64 11.17
N PRO A 287 -3.95 -11.68 10.36
CA PRO A 287 -2.61 -12.25 10.33
C PRO A 287 -1.50 -11.24 9.97
N TRP A 288 -1.84 -10.15 9.30
CA TRP A 288 -0.89 -9.13 8.86
C TRP A 288 -1.06 -7.79 9.57
N ILE A 289 -2.29 -7.46 10.04
CA ILE A 289 -2.56 -6.21 10.75
C ILE A 289 -2.36 -6.38 12.27
N GLY A 290 -2.66 -7.54 12.83
CA GLY A 290 -2.48 -7.84 14.26
C GLY A 290 -1.04 -7.61 14.75
N PRO A 291 -0.01 -8.13 14.08
CA PRO A 291 1.39 -7.90 14.46
C PRO A 291 1.80 -6.41 14.45
N LEU A 292 1.08 -5.54 13.75
CA LEU A 292 1.38 -4.12 13.69
C LEU A 292 0.98 -3.35 14.97
N SER A 293 0.11 -3.90 15.80
CA SER A 293 -0.32 -3.27 17.05
C SER A 293 0.87 -2.92 17.96
N THR A 294 1.84 -3.82 18.10
CA THR A 294 3.08 -3.57 18.83
C THR A 294 3.91 -2.47 18.16
N ALA A 295 4.13 -2.57 16.84
CA ALA A 295 4.90 -1.60 16.09
C ALA A 295 4.29 -0.18 16.12
N LEU A 296 2.96 -0.08 16.22
CA LEU A 296 2.26 1.20 16.39
C LEU A 296 2.45 1.76 17.79
N SER A 297 2.38 0.90 18.83
CA SER A 297 2.47 1.33 20.22
C SER A 297 3.90 1.71 20.64
N ASP A 298 4.91 1.05 20.09
CA ASP A 298 6.34 1.32 20.39
C ASP A 298 6.98 2.36 19.46
N GLY A 299 6.21 2.87 18.47
CA GLY A 299 6.67 3.90 17.53
C GLY A 299 7.52 3.36 16.37
N THR A 300 7.71 2.05 16.24
CA THR A 300 8.38 1.43 15.08
C THR A 300 7.62 1.73 13.79
N ALA A 301 6.28 1.67 13.84
CA ALA A 301 5.41 2.10 12.76
C ALA A 301 5.05 3.59 12.93
N ALA A 302 5.79 4.46 12.26
CA ALA A 302 5.60 5.91 12.24
C ALA A 302 5.21 6.39 10.84
N PRO A 303 3.92 6.32 10.45
CA PRO A 303 3.48 6.66 9.10
C PRO A 303 3.76 8.11 8.75
N VAL A 304 4.26 8.33 7.53
CA VAL A 304 4.47 9.67 6.97
C VAL A 304 3.28 10.02 6.07
N VAL A 305 2.58 11.10 6.41
CA VAL A 305 1.49 11.66 5.61
C VAL A 305 2.03 12.80 4.77
N HIS A 306 1.94 12.67 3.45
CA HIS A 306 2.35 13.72 2.51
C HIS A 306 1.34 14.84 2.44
N ALA A 307 0.07 14.49 2.34
CA ALA A 307 -1.03 15.45 2.24
C ALA A 307 -2.34 14.84 2.74
N ALA A 308 -3.13 15.65 3.45
CA ALA A 308 -4.53 15.40 3.76
C ALA A 308 -5.38 16.28 2.83
N VAL A 309 -6.15 15.66 1.95
CA VAL A 309 -6.90 16.33 0.89
C VAL A 309 -8.40 16.18 1.16
N PRO A 310 -9.20 17.26 1.21
CA PRO A 310 -10.65 17.15 1.39
C PRO A 310 -11.31 16.30 0.29
N PHE A 311 -12.38 15.57 0.60
CA PHE A 311 -13.17 14.81 -0.38
C PHE A 311 -13.55 15.64 -1.62
N ALA A 312 -13.87 16.93 -1.44
CA ALA A 312 -14.18 17.83 -2.52
C ALA A 312 -13.03 17.95 -3.55
N ASN A 313 -11.80 17.75 -3.10
CA ASN A 313 -10.58 17.83 -3.90
C ASN A 313 -9.94 16.45 -4.18
N ALA A 314 -10.68 15.35 -4.07
CA ALA A 314 -10.18 14.01 -4.34
C ALA A 314 -9.42 13.84 -5.68
N PRO A 315 -9.79 14.56 -6.78
CA PRO A 315 -8.97 14.58 -7.99
C PRO A 315 -7.51 14.96 -7.77
N GLU A 316 -7.22 15.90 -6.85
CA GLU A 316 -5.86 16.34 -6.54
C GLU A 316 -5.05 15.25 -5.82
N ALA A 317 -5.66 14.51 -4.89
CA ALA A 317 -5.01 13.38 -4.23
C ALA A 317 -4.53 12.32 -5.24
N HIS A 318 -5.37 11.99 -6.23
CA HIS A 318 -5.01 11.09 -7.32
C HIS A 318 -3.96 11.68 -8.27
N ARG A 319 -3.96 13.01 -8.50
CA ARG A 319 -2.93 13.70 -9.29
C ARG A 319 -1.55 13.59 -8.63
N ILE A 320 -1.46 13.93 -7.34
CA ILE A 320 -0.22 13.85 -6.55
C ILE A 320 0.39 12.44 -6.65
N LEU A 321 -0.44 11.41 -6.48
CA LEU A 321 0.01 10.01 -6.56
C LEU A 321 0.48 9.64 -7.97
N ALA A 322 -0.28 10.02 -9.00
CA ALA A 322 0.04 9.75 -10.40
C ALA A 322 1.33 10.46 -10.86
N ALA A 323 1.58 11.66 -10.35
CA ALA A 323 2.78 12.43 -10.60
C ALA A 323 3.99 11.97 -9.77
N ARG A 324 3.79 11.03 -8.82
CA ARG A 324 4.83 10.53 -7.91
C ARG A 324 5.48 11.66 -7.09
N GLU A 325 4.71 12.67 -6.72
CA GLU A 325 5.19 13.81 -5.93
C GLU A 325 5.30 13.47 -4.44
N ASN A 326 4.48 12.53 -3.97
CA ASN A 326 4.37 12.19 -2.56
C ASN A 326 5.64 11.58 -1.96
N VAL A 327 5.87 11.93 -0.70
CA VAL A 327 6.70 11.16 0.24
C VAL A 327 5.75 10.65 1.33
N GLY A 328 5.59 9.35 1.44
CA GLY A 328 4.57 8.75 2.29
C GLY A 328 3.18 8.71 1.64
N LYS A 329 2.16 8.78 2.47
CA LYS A 329 0.75 8.58 2.12
C LYS A 329 0.06 9.88 1.74
N VAL A 330 -0.81 9.82 0.75
CA VAL A 330 -1.86 10.81 0.54
C VAL A 330 -3.14 10.26 1.14
N VAL A 331 -3.87 11.07 1.88
CA VAL A 331 -5.14 10.68 2.49
C VAL A 331 -6.24 11.64 2.08
N LEU A 332 -7.46 11.14 2.03
CA LEU A 332 -8.68 11.93 1.86
C LEU A 332 -9.31 12.16 3.23
N VAL A 333 -9.82 13.37 3.44
CA VAL A 333 -10.58 13.72 4.65
C VAL A 333 -11.99 14.16 4.26
N PRO A 334 -13.04 13.72 4.97
CA PRO A 334 -14.43 14.07 4.70
C PRO A 334 -14.75 15.56 4.71
#